data_af99b2b54745810b649f85b4cfebf98b
#
_entry.id   af99b2b54745810b649f85b4cfebf98b
#
_cell.length_a   1.000
_cell.length_b   1.000
_cell.length_c   1.000
_cell.angle_alpha   90.00
_cell.angle_beta   90.00
_cell.angle_gamma   90.00
#
_symmetry.space_group_name_H-M   'P 1'
#
loop_
_entity.id
_entity.type
_entity.pdbx_description
1 polymer ?
#
loop_
_entity_poly.entity_id
_entity_poly.type
_entity_poly.pdbx_seq_one_letter_code
_entity_poly.pdbx_strand_id
1 'polypeptide(L)'
;MTGLSINKYIYTILKDDAELLTMCKNIYPVIAEEDVKYPFILFTRTGVEPIDSKAYVVGDRVAFSIAIVNDKYMLGVDIAERVRELFEKRRDSYFSEINFTGCDEEFNQDAFVQRLSFVATILNKQ
;
A
#
# COMPACT_ATOMS: atom_id res chain seq x y z
N MET A 1 1.75 7.56 17.29
CA MET A 1 2.21 7.31 15.90
C MET A 1 1.49 8.23 14.94
N THR A 2 2.23 8.80 14.00
CA THR A 2 1.70 9.70 12.99
C THR A 2 1.63 9.00 11.63
N GLY A 3 1.24 9.75 10.59
CA GLY A 3 1.26 9.26 9.21
C GLY A 3 2.64 8.88 8.70
N LEU A 4 3.70 9.38 9.34
CA LEU A 4 5.07 9.01 8.96
C LEU A 4 5.36 7.52 9.19
N SER A 5 4.62 6.87 10.07
CA SER A 5 4.81 5.45 10.40
C SER A 5 4.02 4.51 9.50
N ILE A 6 3.32 5.03 8.49
CA ILE A 6 2.37 4.23 7.70
C ILE A 6 2.98 2.96 7.10
N ASN A 7 4.24 3.03 6.64
CA ASN A 7 4.87 1.87 6.01
C ASN A 7 5.01 0.66 6.94
N LYS A 8 5.14 0.89 8.24
CA LYS A 8 5.18 -0.21 9.23
C LYS A 8 3.86 -0.96 9.24
N TYR A 9 2.75 -0.24 9.17
CA TYR A 9 1.41 -0.83 9.20
C TYR A 9 1.05 -1.48 7.87
N ILE A 10 1.42 -0.86 6.75
CA ILE A 10 1.22 -1.45 5.42
C ILE A 10 1.95 -2.79 5.33
N TYR A 11 3.21 -2.82 5.75
CA TYR A 11 4.02 -4.05 5.73
C TYR A 11 3.36 -5.15 6.56
N THR A 12 2.92 -4.83 7.77
CA THR A 12 2.27 -5.80 8.66
C THR A 12 0.98 -6.36 8.05
N ILE A 13 0.14 -5.49 7.48
CA ILE A 13 -1.11 -5.92 6.84
C ILE A 13 -0.81 -6.90 5.68
N LEU A 14 0.16 -6.58 4.85
CA LEU A 14 0.51 -7.44 3.71
C LEU A 14 1.12 -8.77 4.16
N LYS A 15 2.03 -8.74 5.13
CA LYS A 15 2.73 -9.94 5.61
C LYS A 15 1.85 -10.86 6.44
N ASP A 16 0.83 -10.33 7.08
CA ASP A 16 -0.06 -11.13 7.94
C ASP A 16 -1.22 -11.77 7.16
N ASP A 17 -1.37 -11.47 5.88
CA ASP A 17 -2.45 -12.03 5.08
C ASP A 17 -2.04 -13.36 4.44
N ALA A 18 -2.62 -14.46 4.94
CA ALA A 18 -2.27 -15.80 4.47
C ALA A 18 -2.63 -16.00 2.98
N GLU A 19 -3.75 -15.45 2.53
CA GLU A 19 -4.17 -15.58 1.13
C GLU A 19 -3.19 -14.87 0.19
N LEU A 20 -2.78 -13.65 0.54
CA LEU A 20 -1.81 -12.91 -0.25
C LEU A 20 -0.48 -13.68 -0.34
N LEU A 21 -0.02 -14.23 0.77
CA LEU A 21 1.25 -14.95 0.83
C LEU A 21 1.25 -16.23 0.00
N THR A 22 0.10 -16.80 -0.33
CA THR A 22 0.03 -17.93 -1.27
C THR A 22 0.35 -17.50 -2.70
N MET A 23 0.16 -16.22 -3.03
CA MET A 23 0.38 -15.67 -4.36
C MET A 23 1.68 -14.90 -4.47
N CYS A 24 2.10 -14.22 -3.41
CA CYS A 24 3.27 -13.35 -3.42
C CYS A 24 3.90 -13.27 -2.04
N LYS A 25 5.18 -13.63 -1.93
CA LYS A 25 5.92 -13.58 -0.66
C LYS A 25 6.92 -12.43 -0.60
N ASN A 26 7.27 -11.84 -1.73
CA ASN A 26 8.31 -10.82 -1.83
C ASN A 26 7.68 -9.44 -1.73
N ILE A 27 7.81 -8.81 -0.57
CA ILE A 27 7.17 -7.53 -0.25
C ILE A 27 8.22 -6.60 0.33
N TYR A 28 8.43 -5.44 -0.34
CA TYR A 28 9.49 -4.51 0.01
C TYR A 28 8.98 -3.06 0.05
N PRO A 29 9.53 -2.23 0.97
CA PRO A 29 9.25 -0.80 0.93
C PRO A 29 10.10 -0.12 -0.15
N VAL A 30 9.46 0.74 -0.93
CA VAL A 30 10.05 1.65 -1.91
C VAL A 30 10.81 0.96 -3.06
N ILE A 31 11.80 0.13 -2.75
CA ILE A 31 12.64 -0.52 -3.76
C ILE A 31 12.85 -1.99 -3.41
N ALA A 32 12.83 -2.86 -4.43
CA ALA A 32 13.11 -4.26 -4.26
C ALA A 32 14.61 -4.51 -4.12
N GLU A 33 14.96 -5.60 -3.44
CA GLU A 33 16.33 -6.08 -3.41
C GLU A 33 16.79 -6.51 -4.80
N GLU A 34 18.10 -6.47 -5.04
CA GLU A 34 18.67 -7.02 -6.26
C GLU A 34 18.28 -8.50 -6.40
N ASP A 35 18.06 -8.94 -7.63
CA ASP A 35 17.73 -10.32 -7.96
C ASP A 35 16.40 -10.82 -7.34
N VAL A 36 15.49 -9.92 -6.96
CA VAL A 36 14.17 -10.33 -6.50
C VAL A 36 13.43 -11.03 -7.64
N LYS A 37 12.73 -12.11 -7.29
CA LYS A 37 11.96 -12.90 -8.25
C LYS A 37 10.50 -12.45 -8.30
N TYR A 38 9.90 -12.59 -9.48
CA TYR A 38 8.47 -12.34 -9.66
C TYR A 38 7.63 -13.41 -8.97
N PRO A 39 6.44 -13.06 -8.47
CA PRO A 39 5.94 -11.70 -8.30
C PRO A 39 6.55 -11.01 -7.08
N PHE A 40 6.56 -9.68 -7.08
CA PHE A 40 6.91 -8.94 -5.88
C PHE A 40 6.02 -7.69 -5.74
N ILE A 41 5.95 -7.18 -4.53
CA ILE A 41 5.12 -6.02 -4.18
C ILE A 41 6.04 -4.94 -3.63
N LEU A 42 5.85 -3.72 -4.11
CA LEU A 42 6.49 -2.53 -3.57
C LEU A 42 5.43 -1.62 -2.98
N PHE A 43 5.63 -1.12 -1.78
CA PHE A 43 4.73 -0.14 -1.19
C PHE A 43 5.49 1.13 -0.85
N THR A 44 4.90 2.28 -1.19
CA THR A 44 5.59 3.57 -1.11
C THR A 44 4.66 4.64 -0.58
N ARG A 45 5.11 5.36 0.43
CA ARG A 45 4.43 6.57 0.89
C ARG A 45 4.77 7.69 -0.09
N THR A 46 3.77 8.28 -0.73
CA THR A 46 3.97 9.29 -1.77
C THR A 46 3.74 10.71 -1.28
N GLY A 47 3.07 10.89 -0.16
CA GLY A 47 2.89 12.21 0.42
C GLY A 47 2.24 12.16 1.79
N VAL A 48 2.57 13.13 2.62
CA VAL A 48 1.96 13.30 3.93
C VAL A 48 1.50 14.75 4.04
N GLU A 49 0.23 14.96 4.35
CA GLU A 49 -0.38 16.26 4.49
C GLU A 49 -1.04 16.35 5.87
N PRO A 50 -0.61 17.30 6.73
CA PRO A 50 -1.22 17.40 8.05
C PRO A 50 -2.66 17.90 7.95
N ILE A 51 -3.50 17.42 8.85
CA ILE A 51 -4.87 17.89 9.01
C ILE A 51 -4.87 18.82 10.20
N ASP A 52 -5.09 20.12 9.95
CA ASP A 52 -5.03 21.15 10.97
C ASP A 52 -6.42 21.55 11.45
N SER A 53 -6.51 21.82 12.74
CA SER A 53 -7.57 22.66 13.31
C SER A 53 -6.97 24.05 13.58
N LYS A 54 -7.77 24.99 14.11
CA LYS A 54 -7.28 26.34 14.43
C LYS A 54 -6.16 26.34 15.46
N ALA A 55 -6.08 25.32 16.31
CA ALA A 55 -5.19 25.29 17.46
C ALA A 55 -4.08 24.24 17.38
N TYR A 56 -4.28 23.15 16.63
CA TYR A 56 -3.34 22.03 16.62
C TYR A 56 -3.56 21.12 15.43
N VAL A 57 -2.56 20.26 15.15
CA VAL A 57 -2.67 19.21 14.14
C VAL A 57 -3.49 18.05 14.70
N VAL A 58 -4.56 17.69 14.03
CA VAL A 58 -5.46 16.61 14.47
C VAL A 58 -5.11 15.25 13.87
N GLY A 59 -4.29 15.23 12.83
CA GLY A 59 -3.88 13.99 12.17
C GLY A 59 -3.14 14.25 10.88
N ASP A 60 -3.02 13.20 10.08
CA ASP A 60 -2.36 13.24 8.77
C ASP A 60 -3.23 12.59 7.71
N ARG A 61 -3.22 13.16 6.52
CA ARG A 61 -3.70 12.50 5.31
C ARG A 61 -2.49 12.01 4.54
N VAL A 62 -2.41 10.71 4.31
CA VAL A 62 -1.23 10.08 3.71
C VAL A 62 -1.59 9.42 2.40
N ALA A 63 -0.94 9.86 1.33
CA ALA A 63 -1.03 9.19 0.04
C ALA A 63 0.03 8.08 0.00
N PHE A 64 -0.36 6.91 -0.49
CA PHE A 64 0.57 5.81 -0.69
C PHE A 64 0.15 4.98 -1.90
N SER A 65 1.11 4.25 -2.44
CA SER A 65 0.87 3.35 -3.55
C SER A 65 1.41 1.96 -3.24
N ILE A 66 0.75 0.96 -3.84
CA ILE A 66 1.19 -0.43 -3.76
C ILE A 66 1.29 -0.93 -5.19
N ALA A 67 2.50 -1.29 -5.61
CA ALA A 67 2.78 -1.77 -6.95
C ALA A 67 3.01 -3.27 -6.93
N ILE A 68 2.29 -4.00 -7.77
CA ILE A 68 2.46 -5.43 -7.96
C ILE A 68 3.20 -5.64 -9.28
N VAL A 69 4.37 -6.26 -9.21
CA VAL A 69 5.22 -6.49 -10.37
C VAL A 69 5.30 -7.99 -10.65
N ASN A 70 4.91 -8.40 -11.85
CA ASN A 70 4.91 -9.81 -12.23
C ASN A 70 5.07 -9.96 -13.74
N ASP A 71 5.69 -11.06 -14.16
CA ASP A 71 5.82 -11.41 -15.57
C ASP A 71 4.55 -12.10 -16.12
N LYS A 72 3.63 -12.50 -15.26
CA LYS A 72 2.34 -13.09 -15.63
C LYS A 72 1.21 -12.13 -15.31
N TYR A 73 0.55 -11.64 -16.34
CA TYR A 73 -0.46 -10.58 -16.20
C TYR A 73 -1.61 -10.96 -15.27
N MET A 74 -2.22 -12.12 -15.49
CA MET A 74 -3.42 -12.50 -14.73
C MET A 74 -3.15 -12.72 -13.25
N LEU A 75 -2.01 -13.31 -12.91
CA LEU A 75 -1.62 -13.46 -11.51
C LEU A 75 -1.40 -12.09 -10.85
N GLY A 76 -0.81 -11.15 -11.58
CA GLY A 76 -0.64 -9.79 -11.09
C GLY A 76 -1.98 -9.12 -10.77
N VAL A 77 -2.98 -9.34 -11.62
CA VAL A 77 -4.34 -8.84 -11.38
C VAL A 77 -4.95 -9.48 -10.14
N ASP A 78 -4.80 -10.78 -9.95
CA ASP A 78 -5.33 -11.48 -8.77
C ASP A 78 -4.70 -10.97 -7.48
N ILE A 79 -3.40 -10.72 -7.50
CA ILE A 79 -2.70 -10.13 -6.36
C ILE A 79 -3.22 -8.71 -6.08
N ALA A 80 -3.39 -7.91 -7.13
CA ALA A 80 -3.92 -6.55 -7.01
C ALA A 80 -5.32 -6.53 -6.40
N GLU A 81 -6.20 -7.44 -6.83
CA GLU A 81 -7.54 -7.58 -6.25
C GLU A 81 -7.47 -7.86 -4.75
N ARG A 82 -6.60 -8.77 -4.33
CA ARG A 82 -6.46 -9.07 -2.90
C ARG A 82 -5.93 -7.88 -2.11
N VAL A 83 -4.94 -7.18 -2.65
CA VAL A 83 -4.39 -5.97 -2.02
C VAL A 83 -5.49 -4.91 -1.86
N ARG A 84 -6.29 -4.69 -2.89
CA ARG A 84 -7.42 -3.76 -2.81
C ARG A 84 -8.39 -4.14 -1.69
N GLU A 85 -8.76 -5.40 -1.58
CA GLU A 85 -9.63 -5.89 -0.52
C GLU A 85 -9.07 -5.64 0.89
N LEU A 86 -7.76 -5.74 1.05
CA LEU A 86 -7.11 -5.53 2.34
C LEU A 86 -7.13 -4.08 2.80
N PHE A 87 -7.10 -3.14 1.87
CA PHE A 87 -6.90 -1.73 2.19
C PHE A 87 -8.13 -0.85 1.96
N GLU A 88 -8.93 -1.11 0.93
CA GLU A 88 -10.08 -0.26 0.61
C GLU A 88 -11.09 -0.26 1.76
N LYS A 89 -11.43 0.93 2.23
CA LYS A 89 -12.36 1.16 3.33
C LYS A 89 -11.94 0.55 4.67
N ARG A 90 -10.66 0.28 4.82
CA ARG A 90 -10.14 -0.26 6.08
C ARG A 90 -10.22 0.78 7.19
N ARG A 91 -10.62 0.30 8.37
CA ARG A 91 -10.62 1.06 9.62
C ARG A 91 -10.08 0.14 10.72
N ASP A 92 -9.13 0.65 11.48
CA ASP A 92 -8.56 -0.10 12.61
C ASP A 92 -7.98 0.88 13.65
N SER A 93 -7.12 0.39 14.54
CA SER A 93 -6.55 1.22 15.60
C SER A 93 -5.62 2.32 15.08
N TYR A 94 -5.01 2.13 13.91
CA TYR A 94 -4.13 3.12 13.29
C TYR A 94 -4.85 3.91 12.20
N PHE A 95 -5.53 3.23 11.29
CA PHE A 95 -6.22 3.85 10.17
C PHE A 95 -7.63 4.27 10.57
N SER A 96 -7.91 5.57 10.48
CA SER A 96 -9.27 6.06 10.61
C SER A 96 -10.09 5.74 9.37
N GLU A 97 -9.46 5.83 8.21
CA GLU A 97 -10.10 5.57 6.92
C GLU A 97 -9.02 5.34 5.86
N ILE A 98 -9.29 4.47 4.89
CA ILE A 98 -8.47 4.33 3.68
C ILE A 98 -9.40 4.38 2.46
N ASN A 99 -9.11 5.30 1.54
CA ASN A 99 -9.84 5.40 0.28
C ASN A 99 -8.94 4.92 -0.87
N PHE A 100 -9.50 4.09 -1.72
CA PHE A 100 -8.85 3.70 -2.98
C PHE A 100 -9.09 4.81 -4.00
N THR A 101 -8.02 5.38 -4.55
CA THR A 101 -8.13 6.53 -5.44
C THR A 101 -7.93 6.20 -6.92
N GLY A 102 -7.43 5.02 -7.21
CA GLY A 102 -7.28 4.58 -8.59
C GLY A 102 -6.18 3.54 -8.78
N CYS A 103 -6.11 3.03 -10.00
CA CYS A 103 -5.11 2.05 -10.39
C CYS A 103 -4.66 2.36 -11.81
N ASP A 104 -3.37 2.26 -12.05
CA ASP A 104 -2.83 2.26 -13.40
C ASP A 104 -1.98 1.01 -13.61
N GLU A 105 -1.72 0.70 -14.87
CA GLU A 105 -0.87 -0.43 -15.21
C GLU A 105 0.10 -0.06 -16.33
N GLU A 106 1.26 -0.71 -16.32
CA GLU A 106 2.25 -0.53 -17.36
C GLU A 106 3.02 -1.83 -17.58
N PHE A 107 3.66 -1.93 -18.74
CA PHE A 107 4.58 -3.01 -19.04
C PHE A 107 5.98 -2.40 -19.12
N ASN A 108 6.91 -2.89 -18.31
CA ASN A 108 8.25 -2.34 -18.22
C ASN A 108 9.26 -3.45 -17.91
N GLN A 109 10.33 -3.54 -18.71
CA GLN A 109 11.42 -4.50 -18.50
C GLN A 109 10.92 -5.94 -18.29
N ASP A 110 10.11 -6.42 -19.22
CA ASP A 110 9.57 -7.79 -19.24
C ASP A 110 8.58 -8.12 -18.11
N ALA A 111 8.06 -7.11 -17.44
CA ALA A 111 7.09 -7.30 -16.37
C ALA A 111 5.91 -6.35 -16.49
N PHE A 112 4.75 -6.81 -16.01
CA PHE A 112 3.56 -5.98 -15.85
C PHE A 112 3.54 -5.40 -14.45
N VAL A 113 3.22 -4.12 -14.35
CA VAL A 113 3.08 -3.42 -13.07
C VAL A 113 1.63 -2.99 -12.89
N GLN A 114 1.01 -3.43 -11.80
CA GLN A 114 -0.30 -2.96 -11.36
C GLN A 114 -0.04 -2.02 -10.19
N ARG A 115 -0.36 -0.73 -10.35
CA ARG A 115 -0.11 0.25 -9.29
C ARG A 115 -1.42 0.75 -8.71
N LEU A 116 -1.67 0.42 -7.45
CA LEU A 116 -2.86 0.85 -6.73
C LEU A 116 -2.52 2.06 -5.88
N SER A 117 -3.37 3.08 -5.95
CA SER A 117 -3.18 4.32 -5.19
C SER A 117 -4.27 4.48 -4.14
N PHE A 118 -3.86 4.91 -2.95
CA PHE A 118 -4.75 5.07 -1.80
C PHE A 118 -4.45 6.37 -1.08
N VAL A 119 -5.44 6.87 -0.36
CA VAL A 119 -5.26 7.95 0.61
C VAL A 119 -5.82 7.48 1.95
N ALA A 120 -5.01 7.52 2.97
CA ALA A 120 -5.38 7.14 4.32
C ALA A 120 -5.50 8.37 5.21
N THR A 121 -6.43 8.33 6.14
CA THR A 121 -6.54 9.32 7.20
C THR A 121 -6.11 8.67 8.51
N ILE A 122 -5.14 9.27 9.17
CA ILE A 122 -4.61 8.82 10.47
C ILE A 122 -4.84 9.97 11.46
N LEU A 123 -5.69 9.75 12.45
CA LEU A 123 -6.01 10.77 13.45
C LEU A 123 -5.14 10.59 14.68
N ASN A 124 -4.68 11.72 15.23
CA ASN A 124 -3.91 11.69 16.48
C ASN A 124 -4.85 11.25 17.61
N LYS A 125 -4.37 10.32 18.41
CA LYS A 125 -5.07 9.92 19.63
C LYS A 125 -4.68 10.85 20.76
N GLN A 126 -5.67 11.24 21.50
CA GLN A 126 -5.46 12.04 22.70
C GLN A 126 -5.46 11.15 23.92
#